data_f2da90935cbf18269185b172ccb51457
#
_entry.id   f2da90935cbf18269185b172ccb51457
#
_cell.length_a   1.000
_cell.length_b   1.000
_cell.length_c   1.000
_cell.angle_alpha   90.00
_cell.angle_beta   90.00
_cell.angle_gamma   90.00
#
_symmetry.space_group_name_H-M   'P 1'
#
loop_
_entity.id
_entity.type
_entity.pdbx_description
1 polymer ?
#
loop_
_entity_poly.entity_id
_entity_poly.type
_entity_poly.pdbx_seq_one_letter_code
_entity_poly.pdbx_strand_id
1 'polypeptide(L)'
;VKTLTNNLRPGEFGFEKIAYLLLFGQLPSESELAEFTEVLGRSRTLPTNFTRDVIMKAPSKDIMNSMTRSILTLASYDPLVAKAGIDNNIRQCLSLVAIFPMLAVYGYHAYNHYENDQSMYIHRPDPKLSTAENFLRMLRADNQYTELEARVLDMALILHMEHGGGNNSTFTTRVVTSAGTDTYSAIAAAMSSLKGPKHGGANIKVMEMMRDIRSHVKHWDDEDEVRAYLRKMMDGEVFDHKGLIYGMGHAVYSLSDPRERIFRGYVEKLSVAKNRDNEMNLYNTIEKVAPEIIAEKRHIFKGVSPNVDFYSGFVYEMLGIPMELYTPLFAIARIVGWSAHRLEEIVGMNKIIRPAYKSVMKEIE
;
A
#
# COMPACT_ATOMS: atom_id res chain seq x y z
N VAL A 1 0.69 -17.04 -3.73
CA VAL A 1 1.97 -16.34 -3.89
C VAL A 1 2.88 -17.09 -4.86
N LYS A 2 3.31 -18.35 -4.61
CA LYS A 2 4.15 -19.11 -5.54
C LYS A 2 3.57 -19.18 -6.96
N THR A 3 2.26 -19.34 -7.10
CA THR A 3 1.58 -19.35 -8.39
C THR A 3 1.74 -18.01 -9.12
N LEU A 4 1.72 -16.90 -8.38
CA LEU A 4 1.83 -15.55 -8.94
C LEU A 4 3.24 -15.23 -9.41
N THR A 5 4.26 -15.58 -8.61
CA THR A 5 5.67 -15.35 -8.98
C THR A 5 6.17 -16.27 -10.09
N ASN A 6 5.67 -17.51 -10.16
CA ASN A 6 6.03 -18.45 -11.23
C ASN A 6 5.34 -18.15 -12.57
N ASN A 7 4.28 -17.35 -12.58
CA ASN A 7 3.54 -16.99 -13.79
C ASN A 7 3.95 -15.63 -14.39
N LEU A 8 4.89 -14.91 -13.77
CA LEU A 8 5.47 -13.70 -14.35
C LEU A 8 6.68 -14.08 -15.21
N ARG A 9 6.61 -13.78 -16.50
CA ARG A 9 7.74 -13.95 -17.41
C ARG A 9 8.82 -12.89 -17.12
N PRO A 10 10.09 -13.16 -17.40
CA PRO A 10 11.11 -12.11 -17.37
C PRO A 10 10.66 -10.94 -18.27
N GLY A 11 10.61 -9.72 -17.72
CA GLY A 11 10.15 -8.53 -18.45
C GLY A 11 8.67 -8.20 -18.29
N GLU A 12 7.84 -9.07 -17.71
CA GLU A 12 6.41 -8.85 -17.50
C GLU A 12 6.16 -8.09 -16.19
N PHE A 13 5.27 -7.10 -16.25
CA PHE A 13 4.70 -6.46 -15.06
C PHE A 13 3.46 -7.25 -14.62
N GLY A 14 3.30 -7.40 -13.31
CA GLY A 14 2.32 -8.32 -12.77
C GLY A 14 1.11 -7.66 -12.13
N PHE A 15 1.15 -6.36 -11.84
CA PHE A 15 0.06 -5.67 -11.14
C PHE A 15 -1.29 -5.85 -11.88
N GLU A 16 -1.33 -5.57 -13.17
CA GLU A 16 -2.53 -5.66 -13.99
C GLU A 16 -3.07 -7.10 -14.07
N LYS A 17 -2.17 -8.09 -14.21
CA LYS A 17 -2.52 -9.50 -14.25
C LYS A 17 -3.17 -10.00 -12.95
N ILE A 18 -2.62 -9.56 -11.81
CA ILE A 18 -3.14 -9.94 -10.49
C ILE A 18 -4.42 -9.16 -10.17
N ALA A 19 -4.51 -7.89 -10.61
CA ALA A 19 -5.74 -7.12 -10.52
C ALA A 19 -6.89 -7.83 -11.26
N TYR A 20 -6.64 -8.32 -12.47
CA TYR A 20 -7.61 -9.12 -13.22
C TYR A 20 -8.05 -10.36 -12.43
N LEU A 21 -7.06 -11.13 -11.91
CA LEU A 21 -7.36 -12.32 -11.11
C LEU A 21 -8.26 -12.02 -9.90
N LEU A 22 -8.00 -10.95 -9.18
CA LEU A 22 -8.79 -10.60 -8.01
C LEU A 22 -10.21 -10.11 -8.36
N LEU A 23 -10.36 -9.38 -9.46
CA LEU A 23 -11.63 -8.81 -9.88
C LEU A 23 -12.55 -9.84 -10.56
N PHE A 24 -11.98 -10.79 -11.31
CA PHE A 24 -12.73 -11.74 -12.14
C PHE A 24 -12.61 -13.21 -11.70
N GLY A 25 -11.76 -13.50 -10.69
CA GLY A 25 -11.65 -14.83 -10.08
C GLY A 25 -10.84 -15.85 -10.87
N GLN A 26 -10.24 -15.46 -12.01
CA GLN A 26 -9.42 -16.33 -12.87
C GLN A 26 -8.21 -15.57 -13.43
N LEU A 27 -7.15 -16.31 -13.74
CA LEU A 27 -6.00 -15.72 -14.47
C LEU A 27 -6.43 -15.38 -15.90
N PRO A 28 -6.03 -14.19 -16.40
CA PRO A 28 -6.35 -13.82 -17.77
C PRO A 28 -5.54 -14.63 -18.79
N SER A 29 -6.14 -14.90 -19.94
CA SER A 29 -5.42 -15.21 -21.16
C SER A 29 -4.62 -14.01 -21.66
N GLU A 30 -3.74 -14.19 -22.65
CA GLU A 30 -2.94 -13.08 -23.21
C GLU A 30 -3.84 -11.99 -23.83
N SER A 31 -4.93 -12.39 -24.50
CA SER A 31 -5.88 -11.44 -25.08
C SER A 31 -6.71 -10.70 -24.02
N GLU A 32 -7.17 -11.39 -22.98
CA GLU A 32 -7.90 -10.76 -21.88
C GLU A 32 -7.02 -9.78 -21.10
N LEU A 33 -5.76 -10.13 -20.86
CA LEU A 33 -4.81 -9.23 -20.21
C LEU A 33 -4.53 -7.99 -21.06
N ALA A 34 -4.37 -8.15 -22.37
CA ALA A 34 -4.15 -7.03 -23.27
C ALA A 34 -5.37 -6.09 -23.28
N GLU A 35 -6.58 -6.61 -23.38
CA GLU A 35 -7.80 -5.82 -23.32
C GLU A 35 -7.98 -5.12 -21.97
N PHE A 36 -7.75 -5.82 -20.88
CA PHE A 36 -7.80 -5.26 -19.52
C PHE A 36 -6.81 -4.11 -19.32
N THR A 37 -5.58 -4.29 -19.78
CA THR A 37 -4.52 -3.27 -19.70
C THR A 37 -4.88 -2.06 -20.55
N GLU A 38 -5.47 -2.26 -21.73
CA GLU A 38 -5.95 -1.18 -22.59
C GLU A 38 -7.09 -0.40 -21.91
N VAL A 39 -8.06 -1.08 -21.30
CA VAL A 39 -9.16 -0.45 -20.56
C VAL A 39 -8.64 0.39 -19.41
N LEU A 40 -7.71 -0.13 -18.61
CA LEU A 40 -7.08 0.64 -17.53
C LEU A 40 -6.30 1.84 -18.09
N GLY A 41 -5.54 1.65 -19.16
CA GLY A 41 -4.78 2.72 -19.82
C GLY A 41 -5.67 3.88 -20.27
N ARG A 42 -6.78 3.58 -20.92
CA ARG A 42 -7.77 4.58 -21.36
C ARG A 42 -8.49 5.26 -20.18
N SER A 43 -8.62 4.58 -19.06
CA SER A 43 -9.28 5.09 -17.85
C SER A 43 -8.39 6.02 -17.01
N ARG A 44 -7.10 6.15 -17.34
CA ARG A 44 -6.14 7.05 -16.66
C ARG A 44 -6.37 8.51 -17.02
N THR A 45 -7.57 8.99 -16.79
CA THR A 45 -7.98 10.37 -17.08
C THR A 45 -8.80 10.95 -15.93
N LEU A 46 -8.59 12.23 -15.63
CA LEU A 46 -9.40 12.98 -14.69
C LEU A 46 -10.36 13.91 -15.44
N PRO A 47 -11.49 14.30 -14.85
CA PRO A 47 -12.38 15.30 -15.44
C PRO A 47 -11.64 16.59 -15.79
N THR A 48 -12.14 17.33 -16.76
CA THR A 48 -11.53 18.61 -17.19
C THR A 48 -11.36 19.54 -16.00
N ASN A 49 -10.16 20.12 -15.87
CA ASN A 49 -9.75 21.02 -14.79
C ASN A 49 -9.75 20.40 -13.37
N PHE A 50 -10.00 19.12 -13.20
CA PHE A 50 -10.10 18.46 -11.87
C PHE A 50 -8.82 18.67 -11.05
N THR A 51 -7.66 18.52 -11.65
CA THR A 51 -6.37 18.73 -10.96
C THR A 51 -6.29 20.14 -10.39
N ARG A 52 -6.62 21.17 -11.18
CA ARG A 52 -6.59 22.58 -10.76
C ARG A 52 -7.65 22.88 -9.71
N ASP A 53 -8.89 22.47 -9.96
CA ASP A 53 -10.05 22.93 -9.21
C ASP A 53 -10.36 22.10 -7.95
N VAL A 54 -9.82 20.89 -7.89
CA VAL A 54 -10.04 19.96 -6.76
C VAL A 54 -8.74 19.66 -6.03
N ILE A 55 -7.74 19.09 -6.74
CA ILE A 55 -6.51 18.61 -6.10
C ILE A 55 -5.67 19.79 -5.59
N MET A 56 -5.42 20.79 -6.44
CA MET A 56 -4.60 21.96 -6.10
C MET A 56 -5.32 22.97 -5.20
N LYS A 57 -6.63 22.90 -5.06
CA LYS A 57 -7.42 23.90 -4.32
C LYS A 57 -7.18 23.87 -2.81
N ALA A 58 -6.90 22.73 -2.24
CA ALA A 58 -6.61 22.54 -0.83
C ALA A 58 -5.48 21.52 -0.65
N PRO A 59 -4.23 21.92 -0.94
CA PRO A 59 -3.07 21.05 -0.77
C PRO A 59 -2.92 20.67 0.71
N SER A 60 -2.36 19.49 0.95
CA SER A 60 -2.17 18.99 2.31
C SER A 60 -1.02 17.98 2.32
N LYS A 61 -0.20 18.03 3.37
CA LYS A 61 0.78 16.98 3.66
C LYS A 61 0.13 15.60 3.82
N ASP A 62 -1.11 15.57 4.29
CA ASP A 62 -1.92 14.37 4.36
C ASP A 62 -2.49 14.02 2.98
N ILE A 63 -1.69 13.33 2.17
CA ILE A 63 -2.07 12.95 0.81
C ILE A 63 -3.26 11.97 0.82
N MET A 64 -3.40 11.13 1.85
CA MET A 64 -4.59 10.27 2.02
C MET A 64 -5.87 11.09 2.12
N ASN A 65 -5.84 12.22 2.83
CA ASN A 65 -6.98 13.14 2.89
C ASN A 65 -7.26 13.77 1.52
N SER A 66 -6.21 14.25 0.83
CA SER A 66 -6.35 14.82 -0.53
C SER A 66 -6.99 13.82 -1.48
N MET A 67 -6.54 12.56 -1.49
CA MET A 67 -7.13 11.49 -2.28
C MET A 67 -8.58 11.21 -1.91
N THR A 68 -8.90 11.11 -0.62
CA THR A 68 -10.26 10.82 -0.13
C THR A 68 -11.25 11.89 -0.57
N ARG A 69 -10.88 13.16 -0.45
CA ARG A 69 -11.70 14.30 -0.93
C ARG A 69 -11.90 14.24 -2.44
N SER A 70 -10.83 13.92 -3.18
CA SER A 70 -10.89 13.78 -4.62
C SER A 70 -11.83 12.64 -5.04
N ILE A 71 -11.77 11.50 -4.38
CA ILE A 71 -12.66 10.37 -4.63
C ILE A 71 -14.13 10.75 -4.43
N LEU A 72 -14.46 11.40 -3.31
CA LEU A 72 -15.82 11.86 -3.04
C LEU A 72 -16.30 12.92 -4.05
N THR A 73 -15.41 13.80 -4.49
CA THR A 73 -15.72 14.81 -5.52
C THR A 73 -15.96 14.15 -6.88
N LEU A 74 -15.23 13.10 -7.23
CA LEU A 74 -15.41 12.35 -8.49
C LEU A 74 -16.81 11.77 -8.63
N ALA A 75 -17.47 11.43 -7.52
CA ALA A 75 -18.88 10.99 -7.54
C ALA A 75 -19.81 12.00 -8.23
N SER A 76 -19.54 13.30 -8.07
CA SER A 76 -20.33 14.37 -8.71
C SER A 76 -20.11 14.49 -10.23
N TYR A 77 -19.03 13.90 -10.74
CA TYR A 77 -18.72 13.87 -12.17
C TYR A 77 -19.19 12.59 -12.86
N ASP A 78 -19.67 11.59 -12.10
CA ASP A 78 -20.21 10.34 -12.66
C ASP A 78 -21.73 10.40 -12.76
N PRO A 79 -22.31 10.57 -13.97
CA PRO A 79 -23.76 10.61 -14.15
C PRO A 79 -24.45 9.31 -13.78
N LEU A 80 -23.69 8.22 -13.65
CA LEU A 80 -24.18 6.89 -13.29
C LEU A 80 -23.80 6.50 -11.85
N VAL A 81 -23.47 7.46 -10.98
CA VAL A 81 -22.99 7.20 -9.61
C VAL A 81 -23.92 6.27 -8.83
N ALA A 82 -25.23 6.50 -8.92
CA ALA A 82 -26.25 5.73 -8.21
C ALA A 82 -26.85 4.56 -9.03
N LYS A 83 -26.39 4.34 -10.27
CA LYS A 83 -26.91 3.25 -11.11
C LYS A 83 -26.49 1.91 -10.51
N ALA A 84 -27.49 1.12 -10.09
CA ALA A 84 -27.27 -0.25 -9.63
C ALA A 84 -26.83 -1.17 -10.78
N GLY A 85 -26.26 -2.32 -10.40
CA GLY A 85 -25.81 -3.35 -11.32
C GLY A 85 -24.30 -3.57 -11.30
N ILE A 86 -23.92 -4.82 -11.52
CA ILE A 86 -22.52 -5.25 -11.42
C ILE A 86 -21.63 -4.55 -12.44
N ASP A 87 -22.12 -4.39 -13.67
CA ASP A 87 -21.35 -3.76 -14.76
C ASP A 87 -20.95 -2.33 -14.44
N ASN A 88 -21.88 -1.55 -13.86
CA ASN A 88 -21.58 -0.17 -13.48
C ASN A 88 -20.60 -0.12 -12.31
N ASN A 89 -20.73 -1.02 -11.34
CA ASN A 89 -19.79 -1.10 -10.21
C ASN A 89 -18.39 -1.52 -10.69
N ILE A 90 -18.26 -2.48 -11.62
CA ILE A 90 -16.98 -2.84 -12.23
C ILE A 90 -16.37 -1.63 -12.95
N ARG A 91 -17.14 -0.92 -13.77
CA ARG A 91 -16.69 0.29 -14.45
C ARG A 91 -16.13 1.34 -13.47
N GLN A 92 -16.86 1.61 -12.38
CA GLN A 92 -16.44 2.56 -11.35
C GLN A 92 -15.16 2.08 -10.64
N CYS A 93 -15.09 0.80 -10.28
CA CYS A 93 -13.88 0.22 -9.66
C CYS A 93 -12.66 0.33 -10.58
N LEU A 94 -12.78 -0.04 -11.85
CA LEU A 94 -11.69 0.05 -12.83
C LEU A 94 -11.23 1.50 -13.05
N SER A 95 -12.17 2.43 -13.12
CA SER A 95 -11.86 3.86 -13.21
C SER A 95 -11.05 4.33 -12.01
N LEU A 96 -11.45 3.96 -10.78
CA LEU A 96 -10.71 4.33 -9.57
C LEU A 96 -9.33 3.68 -9.50
N VAL A 97 -9.23 2.38 -9.83
CA VAL A 97 -7.92 1.68 -9.91
C VAL A 97 -6.98 2.40 -10.85
N ALA A 98 -7.47 2.84 -12.01
CA ALA A 98 -6.66 3.51 -13.03
C ALA A 98 -6.15 4.89 -12.58
N ILE A 99 -6.96 5.66 -11.83
CA ILE A 99 -6.64 7.06 -11.48
C ILE A 99 -6.00 7.23 -10.10
N PHE A 100 -5.99 6.21 -9.24
CA PHE A 100 -5.38 6.31 -7.90
C PHE A 100 -3.93 6.80 -7.92
N PRO A 101 -3.05 6.32 -8.82
CA PRO A 101 -1.70 6.87 -8.94
C PRO A 101 -1.68 8.36 -9.26
N MET A 102 -2.61 8.85 -10.11
CA MET A 102 -2.72 10.26 -10.45
C MET A 102 -3.14 11.10 -9.23
N LEU A 103 -4.15 10.64 -8.48
CA LEU A 103 -4.62 11.33 -7.27
C LEU A 103 -3.52 11.46 -6.22
N ALA A 104 -2.74 10.40 -6.02
CA ALA A 104 -1.63 10.38 -5.07
C ALA A 104 -0.51 11.33 -5.50
N VAL A 105 -0.02 11.18 -6.73
CA VAL A 105 1.15 11.93 -7.23
C VAL A 105 0.81 13.41 -7.41
N TYR A 106 -0.33 13.74 -8.00
CA TYR A 106 -0.73 15.14 -8.15
C TYR A 106 -1.05 15.79 -6.81
N GLY A 107 -1.62 15.05 -5.87
CA GLY A 107 -1.81 15.52 -4.49
C GLY A 107 -0.49 15.83 -3.81
N TYR A 108 0.52 14.99 -3.97
CA TYR A 108 1.88 15.24 -3.47
C TYR A 108 2.54 16.45 -4.15
N HIS A 109 2.48 16.56 -5.48
CA HIS A 109 3.07 17.69 -6.19
C HIS A 109 2.38 19.02 -5.82
N ALA A 110 1.05 19.00 -5.62
CA ALA A 110 0.34 20.18 -5.13
C ALA A 110 0.80 20.59 -3.72
N TYR A 111 0.89 19.63 -2.79
CA TYR A 111 1.43 19.88 -1.46
C TYR A 111 2.85 20.44 -1.53
N ASN A 112 3.73 19.80 -2.30
CA ASN A 112 5.12 20.20 -2.42
C ASN A 112 5.30 21.56 -3.08
N HIS A 113 4.41 21.90 -4.00
CA HIS A 113 4.39 23.22 -4.65
C HIS A 113 4.02 24.35 -3.67
N TYR A 114 2.95 24.18 -2.90
CA TYR A 114 2.43 25.24 -2.04
C TYR A 114 3.12 25.34 -0.67
N GLU A 115 3.65 24.22 -0.16
CA GLU A 115 4.23 24.19 1.18
C GLU A 115 5.77 24.16 1.19
N ASN A 116 6.38 23.73 0.07
CA ASN A 116 7.83 23.55 -0.02
C ASN A 116 8.45 24.32 -1.20
N ASP A 117 7.72 25.25 -1.82
CA ASP A 117 8.18 26.10 -2.94
C ASP A 117 8.80 25.32 -4.12
N GLN A 118 8.31 24.09 -4.37
CA GLN A 118 8.77 23.25 -5.47
C GLN A 118 7.91 23.46 -6.73
N SER A 119 8.43 23.08 -7.88
CA SER A 119 7.65 23.14 -9.13
C SER A 119 6.48 22.17 -9.09
N MET A 120 5.33 22.60 -9.62
CA MET A 120 4.19 21.71 -9.84
C MET A 120 4.39 20.90 -11.11
N TYR A 121 4.56 19.58 -10.96
CA TYR A 121 4.64 18.67 -12.10
C TYR A 121 3.28 17.99 -12.32
N ILE A 122 2.78 18.06 -13.57
CA ILE A 122 1.56 17.40 -14.02
C ILE A 122 1.92 16.54 -15.22
N HIS A 123 2.72 15.52 -15.01
CA HIS A 123 3.04 14.54 -16.02
C HIS A 123 1.85 13.64 -16.29
N ARG A 124 1.42 13.56 -17.53
CA ARG A 124 0.30 12.68 -17.91
C ARG A 124 0.77 11.22 -17.93
N PRO A 125 -0.04 10.29 -17.42
CA PRO A 125 0.26 8.87 -17.56
C PRO A 125 0.28 8.48 -19.04
N ASP A 126 1.16 7.54 -19.39
CA ASP A 126 1.13 6.88 -20.68
C ASP A 126 0.17 5.67 -20.60
N PRO A 127 -0.83 5.57 -21.48
CA PRO A 127 -1.80 4.47 -21.45
C PRO A 127 -1.17 3.10 -21.73
N LYS A 128 0.03 3.05 -22.33
CA LYS A 128 0.73 1.81 -22.68
C LYS A 128 1.64 1.26 -21.58
N LEU A 129 1.98 2.09 -20.59
CA LEU A 129 2.85 1.71 -19.49
C LEU A 129 2.06 1.08 -18.34
N SER A 130 2.72 0.23 -17.55
CA SER A 130 2.18 -0.36 -16.33
C SER A 130 1.86 0.71 -15.27
N THR A 131 1.11 0.32 -14.25
CA THR A 131 0.79 1.18 -13.10
C THR A 131 2.07 1.63 -12.36
N ALA A 132 3.03 0.72 -12.16
CA ALA A 132 4.29 1.04 -11.49
C ALA A 132 5.16 2.02 -12.30
N GLU A 133 5.28 1.79 -13.61
CA GLU A 133 6.01 2.69 -14.51
C GLU A 133 5.40 4.09 -14.52
N ASN A 134 4.08 4.17 -14.65
CA ASN A 134 3.37 5.45 -14.63
C ASN A 134 3.52 6.19 -13.31
N PHE A 135 3.51 5.47 -12.18
CA PHE A 135 3.72 6.11 -10.88
C PHE A 135 5.10 6.79 -10.81
N LEU A 136 6.18 6.07 -11.16
CA LEU A 136 7.53 6.64 -11.15
C LEU A 136 7.69 7.78 -12.17
N ARG A 137 7.16 7.58 -13.38
CA ARG A 137 7.16 8.58 -14.42
C ARG A 137 6.45 9.89 -14.02
N MET A 138 5.28 9.78 -13.39
CA MET A 138 4.54 10.96 -12.94
C MET A 138 5.19 11.64 -11.73
N LEU A 139 5.81 10.87 -10.85
CA LEU A 139 6.43 11.38 -9.63
C LEU A 139 7.72 12.16 -9.91
N ARG A 140 8.55 11.68 -10.83
CA ARG A 140 9.88 12.24 -11.09
C ARG A 140 9.82 13.40 -12.06
N ALA A 141 10.52 14.48 -11.73
CA ALA A 141 10.56 15.70 -12.53
C ALA A 141 11.02 15.47 -13.98
N ASP A 142 11.97 14.54 -14.16
CA ASP A 142 12.57 14.18 -15.46
C ASP A 142 11.86 13.01 -16.17
N ASN A 143 10.81 12.44 -15.57
CA ASN A 143 10.09 11.24 -16.03
C ASN A 143 10.95 9.97 -16.15
N GLN A 144 12.18 9.97 -15.63
CA GLN A 144 13.10 8.85 -15.82
C GLN A 144 13.00 7.82 -14.70
N TYR A 145 13.09 6.56 -15.06
CA TYR A 145 13.18 5.41 -14.15
C TYR A 145 13.89 4.26 -14.85
N THR A 146 14.44 3.34 -14.09
CA THR A 146 15.01 2.11 -14.64
C THR A 146 13.98 0.98 -14.62
N GLU A 147 14.15 0.00 -15.48
CA GLU A 147 13.30 -1.20 -15.50
C GLU A 147 13.30 -1.92 -14.14
N LEU A 148 14.46 -2.01 -13.47
CA LEU A 148 14.57 -2.61 -12.15
C LEU A 148 13.71 -1.86 -11.12
N GLU A 149 13.76 -0.53 -11.10
CA GLU A 149 12.96 0.30 -10.19
C GLU A 149 11.45 0.07 -10.40
N ALA A 150 11.01 0.07 -11.64
CA ALA A 150 9.61 -0.16 -11.98
C ALA A 150 9.15 -1.58 -11.58
N ARG A 151 9.98 -2.60 -11.79
CA ARG A 151 9.67 -3.99 -11.39
C ARG A 151 9.62 -4.18 -9.88
N VAL A 152 10.53 -3.55 -9.15
CA VAL A 152 10.51 -3.61 -7.68
C VAL A 152 9.26 -2.94 -7.13
N LEU A 153 8.87 -1.80 -7.69
CA LEU A 153 7.62 -1.14 -7.32
C LEU A 153 6.39 -1.97 -7.69
N ASP A 154 6.36 -2.56 -8.88
CA ASP A 154 5.28 -3.46 -9.31
C ASP A 154 5.09 -4.62 -8.34
N MET A 155 6.20 -5.26 -7.93
CA MET A 155 6.15 -6.32 -6.93
C MET A 155 5.64 -5.81 -5.57
N ALA A 156 6.07 -4.64 -5.13
CA ALA A 156 5.56 -4.03 -3.90
C ALA A 156 4.03 -3.82 -3.96
N LEU A 157 3.53 -3.32 -5.08
CA LEU A 157 2.08 -3.13 -5.30
C LEU A 157 1.33 -4.46 -5.28
N ILE A 158 1.84 -5.51 -5.94
CA ILE A 158 1.23 -6.86 -5.91
C ILE A 158 1.11 -7.38 -4.48
N LEU A 159 2.17 -7.26 -3.69
CA LEU A 159 2.22 -7.81 -2.33
C LEU A 159 1.31 -7.08 -1.34
N HIS A 160 0.94 -5.83 -1.62
CA HIS A 160 0.01 -5.03 -0.82
C HIS A 160 -1.44 -5.08 -1.32
N MET A 161 -1.70 -5.70 -2.47
CA MET A 161 -2.98 -5.63 -3.18
C MET A 161 -4.14 -6.22 -2.39
N GLU A 162 -3.92 -7.34 -1.68
CA GLU A 162 -4.98 -8.07 -0.96
C GLU A 162 -4.45 -8.68 0.34
N HIS A 163 -5.30 -8.73 1.37
CA HIS A 163 -4.96 -9.35 2.67
C HIS A 163 -6.18 -9.93 3.42
N GLY A 164 -7.22 -10.31 2.70
CA GLY A 164 -8.43 -10.92 3.23
C GLY A 164 -9.50 -9.93 3.69
N GLY A 165 -10.74 -10.39 3.65
CA GLY A 165 -11.94 -9.60 3.94
C GLY A 165 -12.10 -9.12 5.37
N GLY A 166 -11.30 -9.64 6.31
CA GLY A 166 -11.26 -9.21 7.72
C GLY A 166 -10.25 -8.10 8.01
N ASN A 167 -9.42 -7.71 7.03
CA ASN A 167 -8.55 -6.55 7.16
C ASN A 167 -9.38 -5.29 7.39
N ASN A 168 -8.96 -4.39 8.28
CA ASN A 168 -9.80 -3.28 8.77
C ASN A 168 -10.40 -2.43 7.64
N SER A 169 -9.61 -1.98 6.67
CA SER A 169 -10.10 -1.18 5.54
C SER A 169 -10.97 -2.00 4.57
N THR A 170 -10.65 -3.28 4.35
CA THR A 170 -11.45 -4.18 3.54
C THR A 170 -12.79 -4.50 4.21
N PHE A 171 -12.78 -4.74 5.52
CA PHE A 171 -14.02 -4.93 6.28
C PHE A 171 -14.89 -3.68 6.28
N THR A 172 -14.28 -2.50 6.41
CA THR A 172 -14.97 -1.21 6.28
C THR A 172 -15.65 -1.09 4.91
N THR A 173 -14.94 -1.46 3.82
CA THR A 173 -15.50 -1.48 2.46
C THR A 173 -16.74 -2.38 2.39
N ARG A 174 -16.67 -3.59 2.95
CA ARG A 174 -17.78 -4.55 2.97
C ARG A 174 -18.97 -4.03 3.78
N VAL A 175 -18.71 -3.50 4.97
CA VAL A 175 -19.78 -2.93 5.84
C VAL A 175 -20.53 -1.83 5.12
N VAL A 176 -19.80 -0.85 4.55
CA VAL A 176 -20.41 0.28 3.85
C VAL A 176 -21.09 -0.15 2.56
N THR A 177 -20.50 -1.10 1.82
CA THR A 177 -21.14 -1.70 0.64
C THR A 177 -22.45 -2.41 0.96
N SER A 178 -22.51 -3.14 2.08
CA SER A 178 -23.71 -3.86 2.51
C SER A 178 -24.91 -2.94 2.81
N ALA A 179 -24.65 -1.66 3.09
CA ALA A 179 -25.69 -0.64 3.26
C ALA A 179 -26.23 -0.10 1.93
N GLY A 180 -25.70 -0.54 0.77
CA GLY A 180 -26.15 -0.14 -0.56
C GLY A 180 -25.58 1.20 -1.04
N THR A 181 -24.48 1.70 -0.47
CA THR A 181 -23.85 2.95 -0.89
C THR A 181 -23.13 2.83 -2.24
N ASP A 182 -22.84 3.96 -2.88
CA ASP A 182 -22.09 4.04 -4.12
C ASP A 182 -20.60 3.64 -3.94
N THR A 183 -19.94 3.37 -5.06
CA THR A 183 -18.53 2.92 -5.07
C THR A 183 -17.58 3.97 -4.49
N TYR A 184 -17.76 5.24 -4.80
CA TYR A 184 -16.87 6.31 -4.36
C TYR A 184 -16.92 6.47 -2.84
N SER A 185 -18.12 6.46 -2.25
CA SER A 185 -18.31 6.51 -0.80
C SER A 185 -17.74 5.28 -0.09
N ALA A 186 -17.90 4.08 -0.64
CA ALA A 186 -17.33 2.86 -0.07
C ALA A 186 -15.79 2.89 -0.07
N ILE A 187 -15.19 3.33 -1.17
CA ILE A 187 -13.73 3.46 -1.28
C ILE A 187 -13.19 4.60 -0.41
N ALA A 188 -13.89 5.72 -0.31
CA ALA A 188 -13.52 6.80 0.60
C ALA A 188 -13.53 6.36 2.08
N ALA A 189 -14.49 5.52 2.49
CA ALA A 189 -14.52 4.91 3.81
C ALA A 189 -13.32 3.97 4.04
N ALA A 190 -12.96 3.16 3.04
CA ALA A 190 -11.75 2.31 3.08
C ALA A 190 -10.47 3.14 3.22
N MET A 191 -10.35 4.23 2.49
CA MET A 191 -9.24 5.20 2.57
C MET A 191 -9.13 5.78 3.99
N SER A 192 -10.25 6.16 4.59
CA SER A 192 -10.30 6.69 5.96
C SER A 192 -9.85 5.67 7.00
N SER A 193 -10.18 4.40 6.81
CA SER A 193 -9.70 3.31 7.64
C SER A 193 -8.19 3.07 7.47
N LEU A 194 -7.70 3.00 6.21
CA LEU A 194 -6.31 2.75 5.92
C LEU A 194 -5.38 3.87 6.42
N LYS A 195 -5.83 5.11 6.38
CA LYS A 195 -5.10 6.29 6.85
C LYS A 195 -4.71 6.20 8.33
N GLY A 196 -5.42 5.43 9.12
CA GLY A 196 -5.16 5.29 10.55
C GLY A 196 -3.75 4.75 10.83
N PRO A 197 -3.00 5.33 11.80
CA PRO A 197 -1.60 4.96 12.06
C PRO A 197 -1.42 3.51 12.52
N LYS A 198 -2.46 2.89 13.05
CA LYS A 198 -2.44 1.46 13.45
C LYS A 198 -2.66 0.51 12.27
N HIS A 199 -3.05 1.02 11.10
CA HIS A 199 -3.31 0.22 9.90
C HIS A 199 -2.29 0.53 8.80
N GLY A 200 -2.35 1.70 8.17
CA GLY A 200 -1.48 2.05 7.04
C GLY A 200 -0.14 2.68 7.42
N GLY A 201 0.13 2.91 8.71
CA GLY A 201 1.34 3.57 9.18
C GLY A 201 2.50 2.64 9.58
N ALA A 202 2.37 1.33 9.39
CA ALA A 202 3.34 0.36 9.89
C ALA A 202 4.73 0.52 9.26
N ASN A 203 4.82 0.69 7.94
CA ASN A 203 6.08 0.90 7.25
C ASN A 203 6.78 2.22 7.63
N ILE A 204 6.02 3.27 7.92
CA ILE A 204 6.59 4.56 8.40
C ILE A 204 7.26 4.34 9.75
N LYS A 205 6.64 3.59 10.66
CA LYS A 205 7.22 3.25 11.96
C LYS A 205 8.49 2.41 11.83
N VAL A 206 8.54 1.48 10.88
CA VAL A 206 9.78 0.75 10.58
C VAL A 206 10.87 1.71 10.12
N MET A 207 10.57 2.66 9.25
CA MET A 207 11.55 3.63 8.76
C MET A 207 12.07 4.56 9.85
N GLU A 208 11.19 5.03 10.75
CA GLU A 208 11.58 5.82 11.92
C GLU A 208 12.52 5.01 12.82
N MET A 209 12.18 3.76 13.12
CA MET A 209 13.02 2.84 13.89
C MET A 209 14.38 2.59 13.22
N MET A 210 14.39 2.31 11.92
CA MET A 210 15.64 2.06 11.19
C MET A 210 16.54 3.29 11.15
N ARG A 211 16.00 4.51 11.06
CA ARG A 211 16.75 5.76 11.16
C ARG A 211 17.37 5.92 12.55
N ASP A 212 16.61 5.61 13.59
CA ASP A 212 17.08 5.65 14.96
C ASP A 212 18.21 4.64 15.18
N ILE A 213 18.07 3.40 14.75
CA ILE A 213 19.12 2.36 14.82
C ILE A 213 20.39 2.83 14.08
N ARG A 214 20.25 3.31 12.84
CA ARG A 214 21.39 3.80 12.04
C ARG A 214 22.16 4.94 12.70
N SER A 215 21.49 5.77 13.48
CA SER A 215 22.13 6.90 14.17
C SER A 215 22.85 6.51 15.45
N HIS A 216 22.54 5.37 16.05
CA HIS A 216 23.08 4.96 17.36
C HIS A 216 24.00 3.73 17.28
N VAL A 217 23.82 2.85 16.30
CA VAL A 217 24.66 1.67 16.08
C VAL A 217 25.77 2.06 15.10
N LYS A 218 27.03 1.85 15.47
CA LYS A 218 28.19 2.25 14.67
C LYS A 218 28.61 1.17 13.67
N HIS A 219 28.57 -0.09 14.09
CA HIS A 219 29.00 -1.24 13.31
C HIS A 219 27.78 -2.10 12.97
N TRP A 220 27.22 -1.86 11.79
CA TRP A 220 25.95 -2.49 11.35
C TRP A 220 26.09 -3.98 11.02
N ASP A 221 27.30 -4.47 10.84
CA ASP A 221 27.71 -5.86 10.64
C ASP A 221 28.04 -6.58 11.96
N ASP A 222 28.15 -5.85 13.07
CA ASP A 222 28.35 -6.44 14.40
C ASP A 222 27.00 -6.83 15.02
N GLU A 223 26.71 -8.13 15.00
CA GLU A 223 25.48 -8.70 15.56
C GLU A 223 25.30 -8.38 17.05
N ASP A 224 26.39 -8.31 17.83
CA ASP A 224 26.32 -8.07 19.26
C ASP A 224 25.97 -6.61 19.56
N GLU A 225 26.50 -5.65 18.78
CA GLU A 225 26.14 -4.24 18.90
C GLU A 225 24.68 -4.01 18.53
N VAL A 226 24.23 -4.57 17.39
CA VAL A 226 22.84 -4.50 16.95
C VAL A 226 21.91 -5.14 17.98
N ARG A 227 22.24 -6.34 18.48
CA ARG A 227 21.48 -7.08 19.51
C ARG A 227 21.35 -6.26 20.80
N ALA A 228 22.43 -5.65 21.26
CA ALA A 228 22.43 -4.82 22.47
C ALA A 228 21.48 -3.61 22.31
N TYR A 229 21.47 -2.98 21.15
CA TYR A 229 20.58 -1.84 20.89
C TYR A 229 19.11 -2.26 20.80
N LEU A 230 18.80 -3.36 20.10
CA LEU A 230 17.45 -3.91 20.03
C LEU A 230 16.89 -4.34 21.39
N ARG A 231 17.75 -4.84 22.31
CA ARG A 231 17.35 -5.14 23.70
C ARG A 231 16.92 -3.89 24.46
N LYS A 232 17.70 -2.79 24.36
CA LYS A 232 17.31 -1.50 24.95
C LYS A 232 15.98 -0.99 24.38
N MET A 233 15.76 -1.19 23.08
CA MET A 233 14.51 -0.83 22.42
C MET A 233 13.33 -1.65 22.98
N MET A 234 13.49 -2.96 23.16
CA MET A 234 12.49 -3.83 23.78
C MET A 234 12.26 -3.55 25.26
N ASP A 235 13.25 -3.01 25.96
CA ASP A 235 13.12 -2.55 27.34
C ASP A 235 12.48 -1.16 27.47
N GLY A 236 12.19 -0.51 26.34
CA GLY A 236 11.60 0.83 26.31
C GLY A 236 12.56 1.94 26.73
N GLU A 237 13.87 1.71 26.64
CA GLU A 237 14.90 2.67 27.04
C GLU A 237 15.25 3.67 25.92
N VAL A 238 15.03 3.28 24.65
CA VAL A 238 15.40 4.05 23.46
C VAL A 238 14.25 4.13 22.44
N PHE A 239 14.44 4.96 21.41
CA PHE A 239 13.49 5.21 20.34
C PHE A 239 12.16 5.79 20.87
N ASP A 240 11.03 5.14 20.66
CA ASP A 240 9.70 5.64 21.05
C ASP A 240 9.21 5.12 22.41
N HIS A 241 10.06 4.43 23.17
CA HIS A 241 9.82 3.89 24.52
C HIS A 241 8.62 2.91 24.62
N LYS A 242 8.21 2.30 23.50
CA LYS A 242 7.05 1.37 23.47
C LYS A 242 7.44 -0.10 23.65
N GLY A 243 8.72 -0.41 23.69
CA GLY A 243 9.19 -1.80 23.80
C GLY A 243 8.80 -2.66 22.60
N LEU A 244 8.92 -2.12 21.38
CA LEU A 244 8.53 -2.77 20.13
C LEU A 244 9.65 -2.71 19.10
N ILE A 245 9.87 -3.83 18.40
CA ILE A 245 10.63 -3.86 17.14
C ILE A 245 9.60 -3.92 16.01
N TYR A 246 9.45 -2.80 15.29
CA TYR A 246 8.45 -2.67 14.23
C TYR A 246 8.82 -3.49 12.99
N GLY A 247 7.83 -3.95 12.25
CA GLY A 247 8.03 -4.80 11.08
C GLY A 247 8.24 -6.29 11.42
N MET A 248 8.24 -6.65 12.71
CA MET A 248 8.40 -8.01 13.18
C MET A 248 7.07 -8.58 13.69
N GLY A 249 6.76 -9.85 13.29
CA GLY A 249 5.54 -10.55 13.64
C GLY A 249 4.37 -10.20 12.72
N HIS A 250 3.37 -11.06 12.72
CA HIS A 250 2.15 -10.91 11.92
C HIS A 250 0.95 -11.58 12.63
N ALA A 251 -0.23 -10.96 12.50
CA ALA A 251 -1.45 -11.50 13.12
C ALA A 251 -1.87 -12.87 12.54
N VAL A 252 -1.57 -13.13 11.26
CA VAL A 252 -1.96 -14.34 10.52
C VAL A 252 -0.80 -15.30 10.34
N TYR A 253 0.39 -14.80 10.00
CA TYR A 253 1.57 -15.62 9.70
C TYR A 253 2.45 -15.80 10.95
N SER A 254 2.56 -17.00 11.46
CA SER A 254 3.35 -17.30 12.67
C SER A 254 4.78 -17.79 12.38
N LEU A 255 5.02 -18.39 11.20
CA LEU A 255 6.32 -18.95 10.84
C LEU A 255 7.10 -18.09 9.86
N SER A 256 6.46 -17.56 8.85
CA SER A 256 7.03 -16.60 7.90
C SER A 256 5.93 -15.94 7.07
N ASP A 257 6.11 -14.66 6.73
CA ASP A 257 5.26 -14.00 5.74
C ASP A 257 5.78 -14.37 4.32
N PRO A 258 5.01 -15.12 3.52
CA PRO A 258 5.47 -15.53 2.19
C PRO A 258 5.69 -14.34 1.24
N ARG A 259 5.08 -13.19 1.54
CA ARG A 259 5.25 -11.95 0.76
C ARG A 259 6.63 -11.34 1.01
N GLU A 260 7.08 -11.36 2.25
CA GLU A 260 8.40 -10.86 2.64
C GLU A 260 9.52 -11.59 1.90
N ARG A 261 9.50 -12.92 1.87
CA ARG A 261 10.51 -13.73 1.20
C ARG A 261 10.69 -13.42 -0.28
N ILE A 262 9.57 -13.18 -0.97
CA ILE A 262 9.61 -12.80 -2.39
C ILE A 262 10.18 -11.40 -2.52
N PHE A 263 9.70 -10.49 -1.69
CA PHE A 263 10.10 -9.09 -1.75
C PHE A 263 11.58 -8.91 -1.47
N ARG A 264 12.13 -9.63 -0.49
CA ARG A 264 13.54 -9.59 -0.12
C ARG A 264 14.48 -9.75 -1.31
N GLY A 265 14.23 -10.73 -2.19
CA GLY A 265 15.06 -10.94 -3.38
C GLY A 265 15.08 -9.76 -4.36
N TYR A 266 14.00 -8.97 -4.42
CA TYR A 266 13.96 -7.71 -5.18
C TYR A 266 14.67 -6.57 -4.45
N VAL A 267 14.53 -6.51 -3.13
CA VAL A 267 15.19 -5.50 -2.27
C VAL A 267 16.71 -5.65 -2.35
N GLU A 268 17.23 -6.87 -2.26
CA GLU A 268 18.67 -7.16 -2.39
C GLU A 268 19.23 -6.67 -3.74
N LYS A 269 18.56 -6.97 -4.86
CA LYS A 269 18.96 -6.49 -6.18
C LYS A 269 18.95 -4.96 -6.28
N LEU A 270 17.93 -4.33 -5.74
CA LEU A 270 17.80 -2.88 -5.78
C LEU A 270 18.86 -2.22 -4.89
N SER A 271 19.15 -2.77 -3.70
CA SER A 271 20.16 -2.22 -2.78
C SER A 271 21.56 -2.21 -3.41
N VAL A 272 21.94 -3.27 -4.12
CA VAL A 272 23.19 -3.31 -4.88
C VAL A 272 23.19 -2.25 -5.99
N ALA A 273 22.11 -2.15 -6.78
CA ALA A 273 22.02 -1.17 -7.85
C ALA A 273 22.05 0.29 -7.37
N LYS A 274 21.67 0.53 -6.11
CA LYS A 274 21.67 1.85 -5.45
C LYS A 274 22.89 2.09 -4.54
N ASN A 275 23.85 1.16 -4.48
CA ASN A 275 25.01 1.20 -3.57
C ASN A 275 24.59 1.32 -2.10
N ARG A 276 23.55 0.59 -1.69
CA ARG A 276 22.99 0.57 -0.33
C ARG A 276 23.02 -0.83 0.29
N ASP A 277 23.94 -1.66 -0.14
CA ASP A 277 24.18 -3.02 0.35
C ASP A 277 24.53 -3.05 1.85
N ASN A 278 25.27 -2.07 2.36
CA ASN A 278 25.54 -1.95 3.80
C ASN A 278 24.26 -1.80 4.63
N GLU A 279 23.29 -1.02 4.15
CA GLU A 279 22.01 -0.89 4.84
C GLU A 279 21.19 -2.19 4.73
N MET A 280 21.24 -2.86 3.58
CA MET A 280 20.62 -4.17 3.43
C MET A 280 21.21 -5.19 4.41
N ASN A 281 22.51 -5.15 4.66
CA ASN A 281 23.16 -6.00 5.66
C ASN A 281 22.63 -5.71 7.08
N LEU A 282 22.39 -4.45 7.44
CA LEU A 282 21.73 -4.10 8.70
C LEU A 282 20.33 -4.72 8.81
N TYR A 283 19.51 -4.63 7.74
CA TYR A 283 18.19 -5.28 7.71
C TYR A 283 18.32 -6.80 7.92
N ASN A 284 19.27 -7.45 7.26
CA ASN A 284 19.54 -8.88 7.42
C ASN A 284 19.96 -9.23 8.85
N THR A 285 20.81 -8.41 9.48
CA THR A 285 21.24 -8.59 10.87
C THR A 285 20.04 -8.47 11.81
N ILE A 286 19.19 -7.46 11.65
CA ILE A 286 18.00 -7.28 12.48
C ILE A 286 17.02 -8.45 12.26
N GLU A 287 16.78 -8.87 11.03
CA GLU A 287 15.94 -10.03 10.72
C GLU A 287 16.40 -11.29 11.46
N LYS A 288 17.71 -11.48 11.56
CA LYS A 288 18.31 -12.63 12.24
C LYS A 288 18.16 -12.55 13.76
N VAL A 289 18.46 -11.40 14.37
CA VAL A 289 18.57 -11.29 15.84
C VAL A 289 17.26 -10.89 16.53
N ALA A 290 16.38 -10.12 15.88
CA ALA A 290 15.15 -9.62 16.49
C ALA A 290 14.16 -10.73 16.93
N PRO A 291 13.95 -11.81 16.17
CA PRO A 291 13.06 -12.91 16.60
C PRO A 291 13.45 -13.51 17.94
N GLU A 292 14.74 -13.72 18.19
CA GLU A 292 15.25 -14.27 19.44
C GLU A 292 14.98 -13.34 20.62
N ILE A 293 15.24 -12.03 20.44
CA ILE A 293 15.01 -11.02 21.47
C ILE A 293 13.52 -10.90 21.81
N ILE A 294 12.67 -10.90 20.79
CA ILE A 294 11.21 -10.81 20.97
C ILE A 294 10.69 -12.05 21.68
N ALA A 295 11.16 -13.25 21.28
CA ALA A 295 10.77 -14.51 21.93
C ALA A 295 11.17 -14.54 23.40
N GLU A 296 12.40 -14.15 23.71
CA GLU A 296 12.94 -14.06 25.07
C GLU A 296 12.11 -13.10 25.95
N LYS A 297 11.88 -11.87 25.46
CA LYS A 297 11.21 -10.81 26.24
C LYS A 297 9.71 -11.00 26.41
N ARG A 298 9.03 -11.60 25.43
CA ARG A 298 7.57 -11.76 25.45
C ARG A 298 7.11 -13.17 25.77
N HIS A 299 8.02 -14.11 26.04
CA HIS A 299 7.71 -15.52 26.27
C HIS A 299 6.86 -16.11 25.13
N ILE A 300 7.14 -15.70 23.88
CA ILE A 300 6.43 -16.19 22.69
C ILE A 300 7.19 -17.37 22.12
N PHE A 301 6.60 -18.56 22.24
CA PHE A 301 7.16 -19.81 21.68
C PHE A 301 6.80 -20.03 20.21
N LYS A 302 5.96 -19.18 19.63
CA LYS A 302 5.69 -19.16 18.19
C LYS A 302 6.76 -18.31 17.51
N GLY A 303 7.28 -18.78 16.38
CA GLY A 303 8.28 -18.04 15.61
C GLY A 303 7.79 -16.63 15.31
N VAL A 304 8.72 -15.68 15.33
CA VAL A 304 8.51 -14.29 14.91
C VAL A 304 9.31 -14.10 13.64
N SER A 305 8.72 -13.54 12.60
CA SER A 305 9.37 -13.27 11.34
C SER A 305 9.06 -11.86 10.87
N PRO A 306 9.89 -11.26 10.00
CA PRO A 306 9.56 -9.99 9.40
C PRO A 306 8.27 -10.11 8.56
N ASN A 307 7.50 -9.03 8.52
CA ASN A 307 6.36 -8.89 7.64
C ASN A 307 6.72 -8.00 6.43
N VAL A 308 5.80 -7.83 5.50
CA VAL A 308 6.05 -7.06 4.28
C VAL A 308 6.46 -5.59 4.55
N ASP A 309 6.00 -5.01 5.65
CA ASP A 309 6.30 -3.62 6.01
C ASP A 309 7.75 -3.42 6.45
N PHE A 310 8.44 -4.48 6.87
CA PHE A 310 9.84 -4.42 7.27
C PHE A 310 10.74 -3.90 6.14
N TYR A 311 10.50 -4.34 4.92
CA TYR A 311 11.30 -3.95 3.74
C TYR A 311 10.68 -2.86 2.88
N SER A 312 9.36 -2.67 2.91
CA SER A 312 8.67 -1.78 1.96
C SER A 312 9.13 -0.33 2.05
N GLY A 313 9.33 0.18 3.26
CA GLY A 313 9.83 1.53 3.47
C GLY A 313 11.24 1.76 2.92
N PHE A 314 12.12 0.77 3.08
CA PHE A 314 13.48 0.82 2.53
C PHE A 314 13.48 0.84 1.00
N VAL A 315 12.61 0.03 0.38
CA VAL A 315 12.40 0.08 -1.08
C VAL A 315 11.96 1.47 -1.53
N TYR A 316 10.96 2.04 -0.88
CA TYR A 316 10.44 3.34 -1.26
C TYR A 316 11.49 4.45 -1.11
N GLU A 317 12.31 4.38 -0.05
CA GLU A 317 13.45 5.29 0.14
C GLU A 317 14.48 5.15 -0.99
N MET A 318 14.86 3.91 -1.38
CA MET A 318 15.77 3.65 -2.50
C MET A 318 15.23 4.11 -3.85
N LEU A 319 13.91 4.09 -4.02
CA LEU A 319 13.23 4.60 -5.22
C LEU A 319 13.08 6.14 -5.22
N GLY A 320 13.50 6.81 -4.14
CA GLY A 320 13.33 8.26 -4.00
C GLY A 320 11.88 8.69 -3.80
N ILE A 321 11.03 7.79 -3.29
CA ILE A 321 9.63 8.10 -3.01
C ILE A 321 9.53 8.79 -1.65
N PRO A 322 8.91 9.98 -1.56
CA PRO A 322 8.75 10.69 -0.30
C PRO A 322 7.80 9.95 0.67
N MET A 323 8.05 10.11 1.97
CA MET A 323 7.30 9.40 3.02
C MET A 323 5.79 9.72 2.99
N GLU A 324 5.41 10.90 2.55
CA GLU A 324 4.02 11.32 2.36
C GLU A 324 3.25 10.40 1.40
N LEU A 325 3.95 9.69 0.52
CA LEU A 325 3.38 8.75 -0.44
C LEU A 325 3.41 7.28 0.00
N TYR A 326 3.94 6.93 1.17
CA TYR A 326 4.03 5.53 1.61
C TYR A 326 2.65 4.90 1.84
N THR A 327 1.79 5.54 2.61
CA THR A 327 0.40 5.08 2.80
C THR A 327 -0.44 5.22 1.52
N PRO A 328 -0.34 6.31 0.73
CA PRO A 328 -0.93 6.36 -0.61
C PRO A 328 -0.53 5.21 -1.54
N LEU A 329 0.72 4.77 -1.56
CA LEU A 329 1.13 3.59 -2.33
C LEU A 329 0.42 2.31 -1.88
N PHE A 330 0.25 2.15 -0.57
CA PHE A 330 -0.54 1.06 -0.03
C PHE A 330 -2.00 1.13 -0.53
N ALA A 331 -2.59 2.33 -0.59
CA ALA A 331 -3.93 2.53 -1.14
C ALA A 331 -4.00 2.22 -2.64
N ILE A 332 -3.00 2.65 -3.44
CA ILE A 332 -2.90 2.34 -4.88
C ILE A 332 -2.90 0.84 -5.14
N ALA A 333 -2.24 0.08 -4.29
CA ALA A 333 -2.28 -1.37 -4.37
C ALA A 333 -3.63 -1.93 -3.90
N ARG A 334 -4.09 -1.53 -2.73
CA ARG A 334 -5.23 -2.12 -2.03
C ARG A 334 -6.58 -1.78 -2.64
N ILE A 335 -6.69 -0.73 -3.47
CA ILE A 335 -7.94 -0.39 -4.17
C ILE A 335 -8.46 -1.58 -4.98
N VAL A 336 -7.59 -2.42 -5.53
CA VAL A 336 -7.99 -3.63 -6.25
C VAL A 336 -8.66 -4.63 -5.31
N GLY A 337 -8.06 -4.90 -4.14
CA GLY A 337 -8.64 -5.79 -3.13
C GLY A 337 -9.96 -5.23 -2.57
N TRP A 338 -10.05 -3.93 -2.29
CA TRP A 338 -11.31 -3.31 -1.89
C TRP A 338 -12.38 -3.45 -2.97
N SER A 339 -12.01 -3.23 -4.23
CA SER A 339 -12.93 -3.39 -5.38
C SER A 339 -13.43 -4.82 -5.50
N ALA A 340 -12.54 -5.81 -5.40
CA ALA A 340 -12.92 -7.22 -5.46
C ALA A 340 -13.90 -7.60 -4.34
N HIS A 341 -13.61 -7.20 -3.08
CA HIS A 341 -14.51 -7.46 -1.95
C HIS A 341 -15.82 -6.69 -2.04
N ARG A 342 -15.82 -5.48 -2.64
CA ARG A 342 -17.06 -4.76 -2.92
C ARG A 342 -17.93 -5.51 -3.94
N LEU A 343 -17.34 -5.98 -5.03
CA LEU A 343 -18.06 -6.74 -6.05
C LEU A 343 -18.60 -8.06 -5.48
N GLU A 344 -17.80 -8.77 -4.69
CA GLU A 344 -18.23 -9.98 -3.99
C GLU A 344 -19.40 -9.71 -3.04
N GLU A 345 -19.36 -8.61 -2.26
CA GLU A 345 -20.45 -8.21 -1.37
C GLU A 345 -21.74 -7.89 -2.12
N ILE A 346 -21.66 -7.23 -3.28
CA ILE A 346 -22.81 -6.89 -4.13
C ILE A 346 -23.45 -8.15 -4.71
N VAL A 347 -22.64 -9.13 -5.12
CA VAL A 347 -23.13 -10.36 -5.76
C VAL A 347 -23.64 -11.37 -4.75
N GLY A 348 -22.92 -11.52 -3.61
CA GLY A 348 -23.12 -12.63 -2.68
C GLY A 348 -24.02 -12.32 -1.48
N MET A 349 -24.14 -11.06 -1.06
CA MET A 349 -24.73 -10.70 0.23
C MET A 349 -25.81 -9.65 0.10
N ASN A 350 -27.07 -10.05 0.24
CA ASN A 350 -28.23 -9.12 0.21
C ASN A 350 -28.65 -8.59 1.58
N LYS A 351 -27.75 -8.58 2.58
CA LYS A 351 -28.10 -8.17 3.95
C LYS A 351 -27.05 -7.20 4.51
N ILE A 352 -27.54 -6.16 5.18
CA ILE A 352 -26.69 -5.22 5.93
C ILE A 352 -25.88 -6.00 6.97
N ILE A 353 -24.55 -5.81 6.98
CA ILE A 353 -23.68 -6.38 8.00
C ILE A 353 -23.97 -5.72 9.34
N ARG A 354 -24.44 -6.52 10.30
CA ARG A 354 -24.74 -6.09 11.66
C ARG A 354 -24.05 -7.05 12.64
N PRO A 355 -22.87 -6.67 13.16
CA PRO A 355 -22.22 -7.50 14.17
C PRO A 355 -23.07 -7.55 15.44
N ALA A 356 -23.14 -8.71 16.07
CA ALA A 356 -23.74 -8.83 17.37
C ALA A 356 -22.92 -8.05 18.39
N TYR A 357 -23.60 -7.29 19.25
CA TYR A 357 -22.94 -6.60 20.34
C TYR A 357 -23.78 -6.73 21.63
N LYS A 358 -23.12 -6.75 22.78
CA LYS A 358 -23.75 -6.78 24.09
C LYS A 358 -23.26 -5.62 24.94
N SER A 359 -24.18 -4.85 25.53
CA SER A 359 -23.81 -3.84 26.50
C SER A 359 -23.20 -4.52 27.73
N VAL A 360 -22.08 -3.97 28.19
CA VAL A 360 -21.43 -4.37 29.46
C VAL A 360 -21.69 -3.37 30.58
N MET A 361 -22.50 -2.34 30.31
CA MET A 361 -22.95 -1.40 31.34
C MET A 361 -23.89 -2.13 32.33
N LYS A 362 -23.73 -1.83 33.60
CA LYS A 362 -24.71 -2.28 34.64
C LYS A 362 -26.04 -1.59 34.36
N GLU A 363 -27.12 -2.35 34.46
CA GLU A 363 -28.45 -1.76 34.49
C GLU A 363 -28.52 -0.79 35.68
N ILE A 364 -28.97 0.44 35.41
CA ILE A 364 -29.25 1.41 36.45
C ILE A 364 -30.65 1.08 36.94
N GLU A 365 -30.77 0.55 38.19
CA GLU A 365 -32.01 0.37 38.85
C GLU A 365 -32.74 1.67 39.12
#